data_effb3a2f9d3254e70753c1f3379bf434
#
_entry.id   effb3a2f9d3254e70753c1f3379bf434
#
_cell.length_a   1.000
_cell.length_b   1.000
_cell.length_c   1.000
_cell.angle_alpha   90.00
_cell.angle_beta   90.00
_cell.angle_gamma   90.00
#
_symmetry.space_group_name_H-M   'P 1'
#
loop_
_entity.id
_entity.type
_entity.pdbx_description
1 polymer ?
#
loop_
_entity_poly.entity_id
_entity_poly.type
_entity_poly.pdbx_seq_one_letter_code
_entity_poly.pdbx_strand_id
1 'polypeptide(L)'
;MERSIYSSLKKWKESPTRKPLILQGARQVGKTYILKEFGAHEYSEVVYINCDDNNDMQNMFVDYDVDRIIRSLSAISGVSIKPSTTLLILDEIQEVERGLASLKYFCEKAPEYHVAVAGSLLGITLHEGTSFPVGKVDMLYMYPMDFEEFLLAMGKEQLVELLRSNSWAALTPLRGMLTELLRQYYFVGGMPEAVKAYVERGDIWEVRSIHSKIIDAYRNDMSKHAPKQQVQRINMVWNSIPSQLARDNKKFIYGALRKGARANDFEIAIQWLVDSGLVHKVHRISKPVVPLKFYEDMSSFKLFLLDCGLLGALSETPPEQILIGDNVFEEYKGAFTENYVLQQLKSLPRTFVYYYSNDNSTLEIDFVVQHDAYVIPIEVKAEENLRAKSLRQFVTYNPGLHGVRFSMSDYRDQDWLTNVPLWAVKWAF
;
A
#
# COMPACT_ATOMS: atom_id res chain seq x y z
N MET A 1 -1.10 16.88 6.59
CA MET A 1 -1.83 15.62 6.96
C MET A 1 -0.84 14.69 7.61
N GLU A 2 -1.16 14.20 8.79
CA GLU A 2 -0.29 13.25 9.50
C GLU A 2 -0.19 11.92 8.75
N ARG A 3 1.01 11.32 8.78
CA ARG A 3 1.29 10.03 8.17
C ARG A 3 2.05 9.15 9.15
N SER A 4 1.59 7.93 9.33
CA SER A 4 2.18 6.95 10.25
C SER A 4 3.66 6.68 9.97
N ILE A 5 4.07 6.75 8.71
CA ILE A 5 5.46 6.57 8.28
C ILE A 5 6.42 7.62 8.88
N TYR A 6 5.90 8.77 9.34
CA TYR A 6 6.73 9.82 9.95
C TYR A 6 7.51 9.31 11.17
N SER A 7 6.90 8.45 11.97
CA SER A 7 7.57 7.80 13.12
C SER A 7 8.73 6.90 12.69
N SER A 8 8.60 6.23 11.55
CA SER A 8 9.66 5.40 10.98
C SER A 8 10.81 6.23 10.42
N LEU A 9 10.50 7.40 9.84
CA LEU A 9 11.51 8.37 9.40
C LEU A 9 12.32 8.93 10.59
N LYS A 10 11.67 9.21 11.73
CA LYS A 10 12.38 9.61 12.97
C LYS A 10 13.31 8.52 13.47
N LYS A 11 12.83 7.28 13.56
CA LYS A 11 13.65 6.13 13.95
C LYS A 11 14.85 5.94 13.00
N TRP A 12 14.64 6.13 11.69
CA TRP A 12 15.73 6.09 10.71
C TRP A 12 16.77 7.20 10.98
N LYS A 13 16.34 8.44 11.19
CA LYS A 13 17.24 9.57 11.49
C LYS A 13 18.10 9.30 12.72
N GLU A 14 17.52 8.75 13.77
CA GLU A 14 18.14 8.52 15.08
C GLU A 14 18.99 7.24 15.11
N SER A 15 18.90 6.38 14.10
CA SER A 15 19.62 5.11 14.06
C SER A 15 21.15 5.32 13.98
N PRO A 16 21.95 4.75 14.89
CA PRO A 16 23.40 4.84 14.83
C PRO A 16 24.00 4.05 13.65
N THR A 17 23.23 3.13 13.08
CA THR A 17 23.63 2.32 11.91
C THR A 17 22.88 2.76 10.65
N ARG A 18 22.36 4.00 10.64
CA ARG A 18 21.62 4.58 9.51
C ARG A 18 22.39 4.46 8.21
N LYS A 19 21.66 4.07 7.17
CA LYS A 19 22.13 4.07 5.79
C LYS A 19 21.29 5.06 4.97
N PRO A 20 21.71 5.45 3.75
CA PRO A 20 20.84 6.19 2.85
C PRO A 20 19.46 5.52 2.75
N LEU A 21 18.39 6.32 2.85
CA LEU A 21 17.04 5.85 2.85
C LEU A 21 16.48 5.76 1.43
N ILE A 22 15.83 4.66 1.10
CA ILE A 22 14.96 4.54 -0.07
C ILE A 22 13.51 4.49 0.40
N LEU A 23 12.74 5.52 0.04
CA LEU A 23 11.30 5.56 0.27
C LEU A 23 10.55 5.08 -0.99
N GLN A 24 10.08 3.83 -0.94
CA GLN A 24 9.31 3.20 -2.00
C GLN A 24 7.80 3.42 -1.83
N GLY A 25 7.04 3.15 -2.87
CA GLY A 25 5.58 3.17 -2.90
C GLY A 25 5.06 3.67 -4.25
N ALA A 26 3.80 3.42 -4.55
CA ALA A 26 3.17 3.83 -5.79
C ALA A 26 3.28 5.34 -6.03
N ARG A 27 3.09 5.76 -7.29
CA ARG A 27 3.04 7.19 -7.63
C ARG A 27 1.88 7.87 -6.91
N GLN A 28 2.07 9.13 -6.51
CA GLN A 28 1.05 10.00 -5.88
C GLN A 28 0.59 9.60 -4.46
N VAL A 29 1.27 8.66 -3.78
CA VAL A 29 1.01 8.34 -2.36
C VAL A 29 1.60 9.38 -1.39
N GLY A 30 2.35 10.40 -1.89
CA GLY A 30 2.85 11.53 -1.09
C GLY A 30 4.31 11.38 -0.62
N LYS A 31 5.15 10.55 -1.26
CA LYS A 31 6.56 10.34 -0.87
C LYS A 31 7.37 11.62 -0.79
N THR A 32 7.36 12.41 -1.84
CA THR A 32 8.09 13.69 -1.92
C THR A 32 7.61 14.69 -0.86
N TYR A 33 6.28 14.73 -0.67
CA TYR A 33 5.68 15.60 0.35
C TYR A 33 6.17 15.25 1.75
N ILE A 34 6.09 13.97 2.16
CA ILE A 34 6.47 13.56 3.51
C ILE A 34 7.96 13.74 3.78
N LEU A 35 8.83 13.51 2.78
CA LEU A 35 10.27 13.75 2.94
C LEU A 35 10.58 15.25 3.11
N LYS A 36 9.91 16.13 2.37
CA LYS A 36 10.05 17.59 2.53
C LYS A 36 9.55 18.06 3.89
N GLU A 37 8.37 17.60 4.33
CA GLU A 37 7.81 17.88 5.66
C GLU A 37 8.73 17.38 6.77
N PHE A 38 9.20 16.14 6.65
CA PHE A 38 10.15 15.57 7.60
C PHE A 38 11.45 16.38 7.66
N GLY A 39 11.98 16.75 6.50
CA GLY A 39 13.17 17.60 6.43
C GLY A 39 12.96 18.96 7.10
N ALA A 40 11.85 19.63 6.81
CA ALA A 40 11.54 20.96 7.36
C ALA A 40 11.39 20.97 8.89
N HIS A 41 10.91 19.87 9.49
CA HIS A 41 10.72 19.79 10.94
C HIS A 41 11.91 19.19 11.70
N GLU A 42 12.70 18.34 11.06
CA GLU A 42 13.71 17.55 11.75
C GLU A 42 15.14 17.96 11.43
N TYR A 43 15.37 18.84 10.45
CA TYR A 43 16.70 19.29 10.03
C TYR A 43 16.76 20.82 9.98
N SER A 44 17.97 21.37 10.07
CA SER A 44 18.19 22.81 9.92
C SER A 44 18.04 23.27 8.48
N GLU A 45 18.37 22.39 7.53
CA GLU A 45 18.33 22.65 6.10
C GLU A 45 17.82 21.44 5.32
N VAL A 46 17.14 21.69 4.21
CA VAL A 46 16.67 20.65 3.27
C VAL A 46 17.14 20.99 1.88
N VAL A 47 17.83 20.07 1.25
CA VAL A 47 18.19 20.16 -0.17
C VAL A 47 17.35 19.14 -0.93
N TYR A 48 16.49 19.62 -1.81
CA TYR A 48 15.65 18.81 -2.68
C TYR A 48 16.10 18.94 -4.13
N ILE A 49 16.42 17.82 -4.75
CA ILE A 49 16.81 17.73 -6.17
C ILE A 49 15.86 16.74 -6.86
N ASN A 50 15.20 17.19 -7.92
CA ASN A 50 14.49 16.31 -8.84
C ASN A 50 15.48 15.85 -9.92
N CYS A 51 15.71 14.55 -10.02
CA CYS A 51 16.69 13.98 -10.95
C CYS A 51 16.14 13.80 -12.37
N ASP A 52 14.82 13.84 -12.58
CA ASP A 52 14.20 13.73 -13.91
C ASP A 52 14.27 15.05 -14.71
N ASP A 53 14.31 16.20 -14.03
CA ASP A 53 14.23 17.53 -14.67
C ASP A 53 15.58 18.11 -15.14
N ASN A 54 16.70 17.42 -14.89
CA ASN A 54 18.02 18.04 -15.07
C ASN A 54 18.99 17.12 -15.84
N ASN A 55 19.25 17.45 -17.09
CA ASN A 55 20.21 16.73 -17.95
C ASN A 55 21.64 16.70 -17.37
N ASP A 56 22.01 17.67 -16.52
CA ASP A 56 23.34 17.72 -15.91
C ASP A 56 23.51 16.67 -14.80
N MET A 57 22.41 16.11 -14.30
CA MET A 57 22.43 15.07 -13.24
C MET A 57 23.15 13.79 -13.69
N GLN A 58 23.08 13.42 -14.98
CA GLN A 58 23.79 12.26 -15.51
C GLN A 58 25.31 12.38 -15.28
N ASN A 59 25.87 13.58 -15.46
CA ASN A 59 27.30 13.86 -15.29
C ASN A 59 27.72 13.94 -13.83
N MET A 60 26.76 14.10 -12.90
CA MET A 60 27.05 14.28 -11.50
C MET A 60 27.48 13.00 -10.78
N PHE A 61 26.97 11.85 -11.25
CA PHE A 61 27.21 10.55 -10.61
C PHE A 61 28.23 9.65 -11.34
N VAL A 62 28.97 10.21 -12.30
CA VAL A 62 29.87 9.45 -13.22
C VAL A 62 30.97 8.66 -12.49
N ASP A 63 31.58 9.23 -11.49
CA ASP A 63 32.79 8.68 -10.81
C ASP A 63 32.55 8.24 -9.35
N TYR A 64 31.32 8.36 -8.85
CA TYR A 64 30.95 8.06 -7.46
C TYR A 64 31.77 8.82 -6.38
N ASP A 65 32.39 9.96 -6.72
CA ASP A 65 33.10 10.81 -5.78
C ASP A 65 32.09 11.62 -4.97
N VAL A 66 31.85 11.19 -3.70
CA VAL A 66 30.83 11.78 -2.83
C VAL A 66 31.13 13.24 -2.52
N ASP A 67 32.41 13.62 -2.31
CA ASP A 67 32.77 15.00 -2.01
C ASP A 67 32.48 15.92 -3.21
N ARG A 68 32.76 15.45 -4.42
CA ARG A 68 32.42 16.17 -5.63
C ARG A 68 30.91 16.27 -5.84
N ILE A 69 30.18 15.16 -5.62
CA ILE A 69 28.71 15.14 -5.71
C ILE A 69 28.11 16.17 -4.73
N ILE A 70 28.51 16.14 -3.46
CA ILE A 70 27.99 17.07 -2.43
C ILE A 70 28.31 18.53 -2.78
N ARG A 71 29.51 18.85 -3.24
CA ARG A 71 29.88 20.20 -3.68
C ARG A 71 29.03 20.67 -4.87
N SER A 72 28.84 19.80 -5.85
CA SER A 72 28.04 20.09 -7.03
C SER A 72 26.57 20.31 -6.70
N LEU A 73 25.99 19.44 -5.86
CA LEU A 73 24.60 19.56 -5.38
C LEU A 73 24.40 20.83 -4.52
N SER A 74 25.40 21.17 -3.69
CA SER A 74 25.40 22.43 -2.93
C SER A 74 25.41 23.66 -3.84
N ALA A 75 26.21 23.64 -4.91
CA ALA A 75 26.28 24.73 -5.88
C ALA A 75 24.95 24.91 -6.65
N ILE A 76 24.31 23.80 -7.06
CA ILE A 76 23.03 23.82 -7.80
C ILE A 76 21.89 24.29 -6.90
N SER A 77 21.83 23.80 -5.66
CA SER A 77 20.75 24.17 -4.73
C SER A 77 20.91 25.55 -4.11
N GLY A 78 22.12 26.12 -4.17
CA GLY A 78 22.48 27.34 -3.44
C GLY A 78 22.55 27.16 -1.92
N VAL A 79 22.47 25.91 -1.41
CA VAL A 79 22.48 25.57 0.01
C VAL A 79 23.70 24.70 0.32
N SER A 80 24.48 25.06 1.34
CA SER A 80 25.61 24.24 1.78
C SER A 80 25.11 22.95 2.46
N ILE A 81 25.37 21.81 1.84
CA ILE A 81 24.99 20.50 2.40
C ILE A 81 26.01 20.16 3.49
N LYS A 82 25.51 20.13 4.74
CA LYS A 82 26.34 19.87 5.93
C LYS A 82 26.00 18.50 6.55
N PRO A 83 27.01 17.78 7.06
CA PRO A 83 26.78 16.53 7.79
C PRO A 83 25.74 16.68 8.90
N SER A 84 24.86 15.71 9.05
CA SER A 84 23.87 15.53 10.12
C SER A 84 22.81 16.64 10.27
N THR A 85 23.03 17.83 9.73
CA THR A 85 22.12 19.00 9.87
C THR A 85 21.33 19.29 8.60
N THR A 86 21.75 18.77 7.45
CA THR A 86 21.05 18.88 6.17
C THR A 86 20.47 17.54 5.75
N LEU A 87 19.19 17.50 5.39
CA LEU A 87 18.60 16.36 4.68
C LEU A 87 18.74 16.57 3.18
N LEU A 88 19.47 15.68 2.51
CA LEU A 88 19.52 15.62 1.05
C LEU A 88 18.43 14.68 0.53
N ILE A 89 17.51 15.21 -0.25
CA ILE A 89 16.42 14.48 -0.91
C ILE A 89 16.71 14.42 -2.41
N LEU A 90 16.90 13.21 -2.93
CA LEU A 90 17.05 12.94 -4.37
C LEU A 90 15.79 12.24 -4.87
N ASP A 91 14.95 12.97 -5.59
CA ASP A 91 13.68 12.45 -6.13
C ASP A 91 13.88 11.90 -7.53
N GLU A 92 13.19 10.81 -7.87
CA GLU A 92 13.27 10.07 -9.14
C GLU A 92 14.73 9.70 -9.52
N ILE A 93 15.55 9.30 -8.55
CA ILE A 93 17.00 9.03 -8.73
C ILE A 93 17.25 7.89 -9.72
N GLN A 94 16.28 7.00 -9.98
CA GLN A 94 16.40 5.94 -10.96
C GLN A 94 16.52 6.47 -12.41
N GLU A 95 16.12 7.71 -12.67
CA GLU A 95 16.28 8.36 -13.98
C GLU A 95 17.76 8.69 -14.26
N VAL A 96 18.62 8.61 -13.26
CA VAL A 96 20.07 8.82 -13.39
C VAL A 96 20.79 7.46 -13.39
N GLU A 97 21.49 7.14 -14.47
CA GLU A 97 22.09 5.82 -14.73
C GLU A 97 22.90 5.25 -13.55
N ARG A 98 23.63 6.08 -12.83
CA ARG A 98 24.45 5.68 -11.67
C ARG A 98 23.95 6.21 -10.34
N GLY A 99 22.78 6.83 -10.32
CA GLY A 99 22.21 7.48 -9.14
C GLY A 99 22.00 6.51 -7.98
N LEU A 100 21.27 5.42 -8.21
CA LEU A 100 21.04 4.40 -7.17
C LEU A 100 22.34 3.74 -6.68
N ALA A 101 23.26 3.43 -7.60
CA ALA A 101 24.54 2.83 -7.25
C ALA A 101 25.41 3.76 -6.36
N SER A 102 25.27 5.08 -6.50
CA SER A 102 25.99 6.07 -5.71
C SER A 102 25.68 5.99 -4.21
N LEU A 103 24.48 5.52 -3.84
CA LEU A 103 24.06 5.38 -2.44
C LEU A 103 24.98 4.44 -1.63
N LYS A 104 25.57 3.44 -2.30
CA LYS A 104 26.61 2.59 -1.67
C LYS A 104 27.78 3.43 -1.16
N TYR A 105 28.23 4.38 -1.96
CA TYR A 105 29.39 5.21 -1.63
C TYR A 105 29.05 6.24 -0.55
N PHE A 106 27.83 6.78 -0.53
CA PHE A 106 27.36 7.57 0.60
C PHE A 106 27.38 6.74 1.90
N CYS A 107 26.88 5.50 1.87
CA CYS A 107 26.89 4.61 3.02
C CYS A 107 28.31 4.29 3.53
N GLU A 108 29.28 4.05 2.63
CA GLU A 108 30.61 3.56 2.97
C GLU A 108 31.62 4.66 3.28
N LYS A 109 31.52 5.80 2.59
CA LYS A 109 32.54 6.86 2.63
C LYS A 109 32.08 8.15 3.31
N ALA A 110 30.77 8.35 3.43
CA ALA A 110 30.18 9.58 3.95
C ALA A 110 28.87 9.32 4.72
N PRO A 111 28.88 8.39 5.71
CA PRO A 111 27.68 8.02 6.46
C PRO A 111 27.10 9.16 7.31
N GLU A 112 27.88 10.22 7.53
CA GLU A 112 27.45 11.43 8.24
C GLU A 112 26.44 12.27 7.46
N TYR A 113 26.36 12.11 6.13
CA TYR A 113 25.33 12.79 5.33
C TYR A 113 24.01 12.01 5.36
N HIS A 114 22.92 12.72 5.63
CA HIS A 114 21.59 12.17 5.65
C HIS A 114 20.99 12.26 4.25
N VAL A 115 20.92 11.14 3.57
CA VAL A 115 20.39 11.04 2.19
C VAL A 115 19.12 10.24 2.19
N ALA A 116 18.04 10.80 1.66
CA ALA A 116 16.79 10.12 1.40
C ALA A 116 16.46 10.21 -0.10
N VAL A 117 16.09 9.10 -0.68
CA VAL A 117 15.68 9.05 -2.08
C VAL A 117 14.24 8.59 -2.20
N ALA A 118 13.52 9.15 -3.15
CA ALA A 118 12.18 8.73 -3.51
C ALA A 118 12.11 8.43 -5.01
N GLY A 119 11.20 7.56 -5.38
CA GLY A 119 10.91 7.27 -6.79
C GLY A 119 9.72 6.33 -6.89
N SER A 120 8.89 6.59 -7.88
CA SER A 120 7.65 5.82 -8.08
C SER A 120 7.89 4.45 -8.71
N LEU A 121 8.96 4.30 -9.48
CA LEU A 121 9.31 3.09 -10.23
C LEU A 121 10.54 2.38 -9.67
N LEU A 122 10.97 2.73 -8.47
CA LEU A 122 12.13 2.10 -7.82
C LEU A 122 11.96 0.57 -7.69
N GLY A 123 10.75 0.08 -7.44
CA GLY A 123 10.46 -1.36 -7.40
C GLY A 123 10.79 -2.06 -8.73
N ILE A 124 10.48 -1.44 -9.87
CA ILE A 124 10.76 -1.98 -11.20
C ILE A 124 12.26 -1.95 -11.49
N THR A 125 12.91 -0.83 -11.24
CA THR A 125 14.36 -0.66 -11.47
C THR A 125 15.20 -1.66 -10.70
N LEU A 126 14.73 -2.13 -9.53
CA LEU A 126 15.40 -3.18 -8.74
C LEU A 126 15.53 -4.51 -9.50
N HIS A 127 14.65 -4.80 -10.46
CA HIS A 127 14.62 -6.05 -11.23
C HIS A 127 15.30 -5.95 -12.60
N GLU A 128 15.59 -4.74 -13.09
CA GLU A 128 16.15 -4.51 -14.44
C GLU A 128 17.69 -4.52 -14.52
N GLY A 129 18.38 -5.11 -13.53
CA GLY A 129 19.83 -5.33 -13.61
C GLY A 129 20.69 -4.09 -13.36
N THR A 130 20.14 -3.01 -12.85
CA THR A 130 20.91 -1.89 -12.31
C THR A 130 21.68 -2.32 -11.06
N SER A 131 22.88 -1.75 -10.83
CA SER A 131 23.71 -2.02 -9.65
C SER A 131 23.02 -1.50 -8.39
N PHE A 132 22.02 -2.27 -7.89
CA PHE A 132 21.34 -1.93 -6.65
C PHE A 132 22.29 -2.06 -5.45
N PRO A 133 22.33 -1.10 -4.53
CA PRO A 133 23.26 -1.08 -3.38
C PRO A 133 22.80 -2.04 -2.26
N VAL A 134 22.79 -3.35 -2.52
CA VAL A 134 22.36 -4.40 -1.58
C VAL A 134 23.06 -4.26 -0.24
N GLY A 135 22.28 -4.21 0.84
CA GLY A 135 22.80 -4.10 2.22
C GLY A 135 23.41 -2.73 2.58
N LYS A 136 23.38 -1.74 1.67
CA LYS A 136 23.96 -0.40 1.86
C LYS A 136 22.92 0.70 1.94
N VAL A 137 21.64 0.35 1.94
CA VAL A 137 20.51 1.25 2.07
C VAL A 137 19.50 0.71 3.08
N ASP A 138 18.77 1.61 3.71
CA ASP A 138 17.56 1.32 4.47
C ASP A 138 16.33 1.54 3.56
N MET A 139 15.30 0.72 3.72
CA MET A 139 14.12 0.77 2.87
C MET A 139 12.86 0.97 3.71
N LEU A 140 12.05 1.94 3.33
CA LEU A 140 10.70 2.14 3.86
C LEU A 140 9.70 2.09 2.70
N TYR A 141 8.51 1.58 2.98
CA TYR A 141 7.43 1.53 1.99
C TYR A 141 6.27 2.41 2.43
N MET A 142 5.81 3.27 1.52
CA MET A 142 4.70 4.19 1.76
C MET A 142 3.47 3.74 0.96
N TYR A 143 2.42 3.41 1.69
CA TYR A 143 1.10 3.05 1.15
C TYR A 143 0.21 4.29 0.97
N PRO A 144 -0.92 4.20 0.26
CA PRO A 144 -2.00 5.17 0.39
C PRO A 144 -2.37 5.38 1.87
N MET A 145 -3.01 6.48 2.19
CA MET A 145 -3.47 6.74 3.57
C MET A 145 -4.40 5.62 4.04
N ASP A 146 -4.15 5.09 5.21
CA ASP A 146 -5.07 4.14 5.85
C ASP A 146 -6.27 4.86 6.48
N PHE A 147 -7.22 4.10 7.05
CA PHE A 147 -8.43 4.67 7.63
C PHE A 147 -8.14 5.57 8.83
N GLU A 148 -7.13 5.26 9.64
CA GLU A 148 -6.71 6.12 10.75
C GLU A 148 -6.18 7.47 10.25
N GLU A 149 -5.30 7.45 9.25
CA GLU A 149 -4.74 8.66 8.64
C GLU A 149 -5.84 9.51 7.98
N PHE A 150 -6.86 8.86 7.39
CA PHE A 150 -8.04 9.53 6.87
C PHE A 150 -8.86 10.19 7.98
N LEU A 151 -9.12 9.50 9.10
CA LEU A 151 -9.82 10.07 10.26
C LEU A 151 -9.09 11.28 10.83
N LEU A 152 -7.76 11.19 10.95
CA LEU A 152 -6.93 12.33 11.38
C LEU A 152 -7.04 13.51 10.40
N ALA A 153 -7.02 13.23 9.09
CA ALA A 153 -7.22 14.27 8.08
C ALA A 153 -8.59 14.93 8.14
N MET A 154 -9.63 14.18 8.59
CA MET A 154 -11.00 14.66 8.82
C MET A 154 -11.17 15.40 10.18
N GLY A 155 -10.09 15.62 10.95
CA GLY A 155 -10.16 16.26 12.26
C GLY A 155 -10.86 15.42 13.32
N LYS A 156 -10.67 14.10 13.30
CA LYS A 156 -11.31 13.14 14.22
C LYS A 156 -10.32 12.53 15.23
N GLU A 157 -9.41 13.33 15.75
CA GLU A 157 -8.32 12.90 16.65
C GLU A 157 -8.86 12.15 17.87
N GLN A 158 -9.91 12.66 18.54
CA GLN A 158 -10.50 12.02 19.71
C GLN A 158 -11.11 10.66 19.39
N LEU A 159 -11.68 10.51 18.18
CA LEU A 159 -12.19 9.23 17.72
C LEU A 159 -11.08 8.22 17.50
N VAL A 160 -9.95 8.66 16.93
CA VAL A 160 -8.76 7.84 16.76
C VAL A 160 -8.17 7.39 18.10
N GLU A 161 -8.16 8.26 19.13
CA GLU A 161 -7.73 7.88 20.48
C GLU A 161 -8.62 6.80 21.11
N LEU A 162 -9.94 6.89 20.92
CA LEU A 162 -10.86 5.83 21.36
C LEU A 162 -10.62 4.51 20.63
N LEU A 163 -10.34 4.55 19.33
CA LEU A 163 -10.00 3.38 18.51
C LEU A 163 -8.68 2.76 18.99
N ARG A 164 -7.64 3.55 19.17
CA ARG A 164 -6.32 3.10 19.68
C ARG A 164 -6.38 2.47 21.08
N SER A 165 -7.29 2.95 21.92
CA SER A 165 -7.48 2.41 23.28
C SER A 165 -8.40 1.18 23.33
N ASN A 166 -8.95 0.73 22.18
CA ASN A 166 -9.91 -0.36 22.09
C ASN A 166 -11.12 -0.19 23.07
N SER A 167 -11.55 1.07 23.25
CA SER A 167 -12.65 1.41 24.17
C SER A 167 -14.01 1.05 23.56
N TRP A 168 -14.28 -0.25 23.38
CA TRP A 168 -15.47 -0.76 22.69
C TRP A 168 -16.79 -0.24 23.25
N ALA A 169 -16.90 -0.11 24.59
CA ALA A 169 -18.08 0.44 25.24
C ALA A 169 -18.36 1.90 24.84
N ALA A 170 -17.32 2.70 24.61
CA ALA A 170 -17.45 4.08 24.15
C ALA A 170 -17.65 4.17 22.63
N LEU A 171 -17.15 3.21 21.86
CA LEU A 171 -17.26 3.17 20.41
C LEU A 171 -18.61 2.67 19.92
N THR A 172 -19.27 1.76 20.64
CA THR A 172 -20.58 1.19 20.26
C THR A 172 -21.65 2.25 20.00
N PRO A 173 -21.84 3.29 20.86
CA PRO A 173 -22.78 4.37 20.56
C PRO A 173 -22.43 5.20 19.33
N LEU A 174 -21.17 5.20 18.90
CA LEU A 174 -20.65 5.96 17.77
C LEU A 174 -20.68 5.15 16.44
N ARG A 175 -21.19 3.92 16.46
CA ARG A 175 -21.22 2.99 15.32
C ARG A 175 -21.79 3.64 14.06
N GLY A 176 -22.88 4.38 14.16
CA GLY A 176 -23.50 5.05 13.00
C GLY A 176 -22.54 6.01 12.31
N MET A 177 -21.90 6.88 13.10
CA MET A 177 -20.90 7.83 12.62
C MET A 177 -19.66 7.11 12.02
N LEU A 178 -19.16 6.08 12.70
CA LEU A 178 -18.00 5.30 12.21
C LEU A 178 -18.30 4.57 10.91
N THR A 179 -19.52 4.05 10.75
CA THR A 179 -19.98 3.41 9.52
C THR A 179 -20.08 4.42 8.37
N GLU A 180 -20.57 5.63 8.63
CA GLU A 180 -20.62 6.71 7.64
C GLU A 180 -19.20 7.13 7.20
N LEU A 181 -18.29 7.35 8.15
CA LEU A 181 -16.89 7.67 7.86
C LEU A 181 -16.20 6.55 7.07
N LEU A 182 -16.52 5.29 7.35
CA LEU A 182 -16.00 4.16 6.59
C LEU A 182 -16.51 4.16 5.13
N ARG A 183 -17.80 4.48 4.91
CA ARG A 183 -18.35 4.62 3.55
C ARG A 183 -17.69 5.77 2.80
N GLN A 184 -17.46 6.90 3.47
CA GLN A 184 -16.71 8.01 2.90
C GLN A 184 -15.30 7.55 2.49
N TYR A 185 -14.60 6.80 3.34
CA TYR A 185 -13.30 6.26 3.00
C TYR A 185 -13.36 5.24 1.84
N TYR A 186 -14.38 4.41 1.73
CA TYR A 186 -14.55 3.51 0.57
C TYR A 186 -14.63 4.29 -0.75
N PHE A 187 -15.26 5.45 -0.72
CA PHE A 187 -15.38 6.32 -1.88
C PHE A 187 -14.11 7.12 -2.14
N VAL A 188 -13.58 7.80 -1.12
CA VAL A 188 -12.43 8.72 -1.24
C VAL A 188 -11.12 7.94 -1.38
N GLY A 189 -11.00 6.80 -0.71
CA GLY A 189 -9.76 6.05 -0.61
C GLY A 189 -8.70 6.76 0.23
N GLY A 190 -7.46 6.33 0.05
CA GLY A 190 -6.29 6.85 0.76
C GLY A 190 -5.32 7.65 -0.12
N MET A 191 -5.69 8.01 -1.36
CA MET A 191 -4.83 8.85 -2.19
C MET A 191 -4.82 10.28 -1.65
N PRO A 192 -3.64 10.85 -1.24
CA PRO A 192 -3.57 12.11 -0.49
C PRO A 192 -4.25 13.30 -1.18
N GLU A 193 -4.18 13.39 -2.50
CA GLU A 193 -4.82 14.47 -3.27
C GLU A 193 -6.35 14.36 -3.18
N ALA A 194 -6.90 13.13 -3.30
CA ALA A 194 -8.32 12.87 -3.16
C ALA A 194 -8.81 13.15 -1.73
N VAL A 195 -8.08 12.69 -0.71
CA VAL A 195 -8.39 12.97 0.70
C VAL A 195 -8.38 14.47 0.97
N LYS A 196 -7.35 15.19 0.51
CA LYS A 196 -7.24 16.65 0.69
C LYS A 196 -8.43 17.38 0.05
N ALA A 197 -8.76 17.05 -1.20
CA ALA A 197 -9.89 17.66 -1.90
C ALA A 197 -11.21 17.43 -1.16
N TYR A 198 -11.42 16.20 -0.69
CA TYR A 198 -12.63 15.86 0.07
C TYR A 198 -12.72 16.61 1.41
N VAL A 199 -11.64 16.67 2.18
CA VAL A 199 -11.59 17.37 3.46
C VAL A 199 -11.84 18.89 3.29
N GLU A 200 -11.25 19.50 2.27
CA GLU A 200 -11.33 20.95 2.05
C GLU A 200 -12.67 21.39 1.43
N ARG A 201 -13.26 20.59 0.54
CA ARG A 201 -14.37 21.04 -0.30
C ARG A 201 -15.61 20.13 -0.25
N GLY A 202 -15.46 18.85 0.13
CA GLY A 202 -16.58 17.90 0.18
C GLY A 202 -17.20 17.54 -1.19
N ASP A 203 -16.57 17.96 -2.30
CA ASP A 203 -17.07 17.74 -3.64
C ASP A 203 -16.71 16.33 -4.13
N ILE A 204 -17.73 15.47 -4.22
CA ILE A 204 -17.60 14.08 -4.66
C ILE A 204 -17.19 13.95 -6.14
N TRP A 205 -17.60 14.88 -6.99
CA TRP A 205 -17.23 14.87 -8.41
C TRP A 205 -15.79 15.30 -8.63
N GLU A 206 -15.29 16.25 -7.83
CA GLU A 206 -13.90 16.62 -7.84
C GLU A 206 -13.03 15.43 -7.41
N VAL A 207 -13.38 14.72 -6.33
CA VAL A 207 -12.69 13.52 -5.89
C VAL A 207 -12.65 12.47 -7.00
N ARG A 208 -13.78 12.23 -7.67
CA ARG A 208 -13.84 11.29 -8.80
C ARG A 208 -12.96 11.73 -9.96
N SER A 209 -12.94 13.01 -10.27
CA SER A 209 -12.03 13.59 -11.29
C SER A 209 -10.57 13.37 -10.94
N ILE A 210 -10.19 13.53 -9.67
CA ILE A 210 -8.83 13.27 -9.19
C ILE A 210 -8.48 11.78 -9.37
N HIS A 211 -9.37 10.86 -8.98
CA HIS A 211 -9.15 9.42 -9.19
C HIS A 211 -8.92 9.09 -10.68
N SER A 212 -9.73 9.66 -11.57
CA SER A 212 -9.57 9.45 -13.01
C SER A 212 -8.21 9.93 -13.50
N LYS A 213 -7.76 11.11 -13.08
CA LYS A 213 -6.43 11.65 -13.41
C LYS A 213 -5.30 10.76 -12.89
N ILE A 214 -5.45 10.20 -11.67
CA ILE A 214 -4.47 9.25 -11.09
C ILE A 214 -4.40 7.99 -11.94
N ILE A 215 -5.54 7.40 -12.32
CA ILE A 215 -5.61 6.21 -13.16
C ILE A 215 -4.99 6.48 -14.54
N ASP A 216 -5.26 7.63 -15.14
CA ASP A 216 -4.66 8.02 -16.42
C ASP A 216 -3.14 8.23 -16.30
N ALA A 217 -2.66 8.80 -15.20
CA ALA A 217 -1.23 8.90 -14.92
C ALA A 217 -0.57 7.51 -14.82
N TYR A 218 -1.22 6.54 -14.16
CA TYR A 218 -0.72 5.16 -14.10
C TYR A 218 -0.69 4.48 -15.47
N ARG A 219 -1.72 4.70 -16.32
CA ARG A 219 -1.73 4.19 -17.70
C ARG A 219 -0.60 4.81 -18.54
N ASN A 220 -0.31 6.08 -18.35
CA ASN A 220 0.81 6.76 -19.00
C ASN A 220 2.16 6.17 -18.54
N ASP A 221 2.33 5.90 -17.23
CA ASP A 221 3.53 5.25 -16.69
C ASP A 221 3.71 3.83 -17.27
N MET A 222 2.63 3.04 -17.36
CA MET A 222 2.64 1.72 -18.02
C MET A 222 3.12 1.83 -19.45
N SER A 223 2.70 2.86 -20.18
CA SER A 223 3.07 3.07 -21.58
C SER A 223 4.52 3.56 -21.75
N LYS A 224 5.02 4.39 -20.82
CA LYS A 224 6.35 5.02 -20.87
C LYS A 224 7.44 4.07 -20.39
N HIS A 225 7.21 3.34 -19.29
CA HIS A 225 8.24 2.64 -18.56
C HIS A 225 8.16 1.11 -18.64
N ALA A 226 7.02 0.54 -19.01
CA ALA A 226 6.93 -0.90 -19.17
C ALA A 226 7.56 -1.37 -20.51
N PRO A 227 8.09 -2.62 -20.56
CA PRO A 227 8.57 -3.18 -21.81
C PRO A 227 7.45 -3.12 -22.88
N LYS A 228 7.75 -2.55 -24.04
CA LYS A 228 6.74 -2.28 -25.11
C LYS A 228 5.85 -3.47 -25.44
N GLN A 229 6.40 -4.68 -25.41
CA GLN A 229 5.66 -5.93 -25.68
C GLN A 229 4.69 -6.31 -24.56
N GLN A 230 4.85 -5.76 -23.35
CA GLN A 230 4.04 -6.07 -22.18
C GLN A 230 2.94 -5.03 -21.91
N VAL A 231 3.02 -3.82 -22.45
CA VAL A 231 2.07 -2.72 -22.20
C VAL A 231 0.62 -3.17 -22.37
N GLN A 232 0.31 -3.85 -23.48
CA GLN A 232 -1.06 -4.34 -23.73
C GLN A 232 -1.49 -5.36 -22.68
N ARG A 233 -0.61 -6.28 -22.28
CA ARG A 233 -0.91 -7.31 -21.28
C ARG A 233 -1.08 -6.71 -19.88
N ILE A 234 -0.26 -5.72 -19.53
CA ILE A 234 -0.37 -4.97 -18.27
C ILE A 234 -1.74 -4.29 -18.20
N ASN A 235 -2.14 -3.59 -19.26
CA ASN A 235 -3.47 -2.96 -19.32
C ASN A 235 -4.62 -3.97 -19.27
N MET A 236 -4.47 -5.16 -19.88
CA MET A 236 -5.49 -6.23 -19.78
C MET A 236 -5.63 -6.72 -18.33
N VAL A 237 -4.53 -6.96 -17.63
CA VAL A 237 -4.55 -7.36 -16.21
C VAL A 237 -5.18 -6.25 -15.37
N TRP A 238 -4.69 -5.01 -15.49
CA TRP A 238 -5.17 -3.84 -14.77
C TRP A 238 -6.68 -3.66 -14.89
N ASN A 239 -7.19 -3.60 -16.11
CA ASN A 239 -8.62 -3.40 -16.36
C ASN A 239 -9.51 -4.58 -15.92
N SER A 240 -8.93 -5.78 -15.74
CA SER A 240 -9.67 -6.96 -15.29
C SER A 240 -9.86 -7.02 -13.77
N ILE A 241 -9.13 -6.24 -12.97
CA ILE A 241 -9.14 -6.35 -11.52
C ILE A 241 -10.56 -6.23 -10.93
N PRO A 242 -11.39 -5.24 -11.29
CA PRO A 242 -12.75 -5.15 -10.76
C PRO A 242 -13.56 -6.42 -11.03
N SER A 243 -13.55 -6.93 -12.27
CA SER A 243 -14.31 -8.12 -12.66
C SER A 243 -13.78 -9.41 -12.04
N GLN A 244 -12.48 -9.49 -11.73
CA GLN A 244 -11.88 -10.61 -11.00
C GLN A 244 -12.31 -10.61 -9.52
N LEU A 245 -12.32 -9.43 -8.89
CA LEU A 245 -12.75 -9.24 -7.50
C LEU A 245 -14.26 -9.40 -7.29
N ALA A 246 -15.08 -9.18 -8.32
CA ALA A 246 -16.53 -9.39 -8.26
C ALA A 246 -16.94 -10.86 -8.28
N ARG A 247 -16.02 -11.80 -8.52
CA ARG A 247 -16.31 -13.24 -8.54
C ARG A 247 -16.38 -13.81 -7.12
N ASP A 248 -17.10 -14.92 -6.97
CA ASP A 248 -17.31 -15.56 -5.67
C ASP A 248 -16.01 -15.91 -4.96
N ASN A 249 -15.05 -16.55 -5.64
CA ASN A 249 -13.78 -16.98 -5.02
C ASN A 249 -12.61 -16.02 -5.24
N LYS A 250 -12.80 -14.93 -6.04
CA LYS A 250 -11.79 -13.90 -6.33
C LYS A 250 -10.39 -14.39 -6.76
N LYS A 251 -10.24 -15.71 -7.02
CA LYS A 251 -9.02 -16.28 -7.57
C LYS A 251 -8.78 -15.70 -8.96
N PHE A 252 -7.55 -15.28 -9.24
CA PHE A 252 -7.20 -14.74 -10.55
C PHE A 252 -7.31 -15.81 -11.63
N ILE A 253 -8.09 -15.54 -12.68
CA ILE A 253 -8.36 -16.45 -13.77
C ILE A 253 -7.84 -15.85 -15.08
N TYR A 254 -6.78 -16.45 -15.62
CA TYR A 254 -6.18 -16.01 -16.89
C TYR A 254 -7.15 -16.06 -18.07
N GLY A 255 -8.00 -17.10 -18.12
CA GLY A 255 -9.01 -17.25 -19.15
C GLY A 255 -10.05 -16.13 -19.23
N ALA A 256 -10.20 -15.35 -18.15
CA ALA A 256 -11.05 -14.16 -18.13
C ALA A 256 -10.45 -12.96 -18.88
N LEU A 257 -9.13 -12.93 -19.06
CA LEU A 257 -8.44 -11.89 -19.83
C LEU A 257 -8.63 -12.11 -21.34
N ARG A 258 -8.45 -13.36 -21.76
CA ARG A 258 -8.56 -13.78 -23.16
C ARG A 258 -8.77 -15.29 -23.22
N LYS A 259 -9.60 -15.78 -24.12
CA LYS A 259 -9.80 -17.22 -24.35
C LYS A 259 -8.45 -17.89 -24.64
N GLY A 260 -8.12 -18.93 -23.87
CA GLY A 260 -6.87 -19.68 -24.00
C GLY A 260 -5.65 -19.03 -23.35
N ALA A 261 -5.79 -17.92 -22.61
CA ALA A 261 -4.69 -17.28 -21.88
C ALA A 261 -4.10 -18.21 -20.81
N ARG A 262 -2.78 -18.21 -20.68
CA ARG A 262 -2.01 -19.01 -19.72
C ARG A 262 -1.16 -18.09 -18.82
N ALA A 263 -0.66 -18.66 -17.73
CA ALA A 263 0.20 -17.94 -16.78
C ALA A 263 1.41 -17.28 -17.47
N ASN A 264 2.14 -18.02 -18.29
CA ASN A 264 3.33 -17.51 -19.00
C ASN A 264 3.06 -16.29 -19.89
N ASP A 265 1.80 -16.08 -20.32
CA ASP A 265 1.45 -14.93 -21.14
C ASP A 265 1.41 -13.62 -20.33
N PHE A 266 1.12 -13.70 -19.02
CA PHE A 266 0.79 -12.55 -18.18
C PHE A 266 1.65 -12.41 -16.93
N GLU A 267 2.56 -13.34 -16.64
CA GLU A 267 3.37 -13.33 -15.41
C GLU A 267 4.21 -12.06 -15.29
N ILE A 268 4.89 -11.66 -16.37
CA ILE A 268 5.69 -10.42 -16.43
C ILE A 268 4.78 -9.20 -16.22
N ALA A 269 3.60 -9.19 -16.83
CA ALA A 269 2.66 -8.09 -16.71
C ALA A 269 2.13 -7.94 -15.27
N ILE A 270 1.81 -9.06 -14.61
CA ILE A 270 1.39 -9.06 -13.21
C ILE A 270 2.53 -8.62 -12.30
N GLN A 271 3.75 -9.14 -12.54
CA GLN A 271 4.92 -8.76 -11.75
C GLN A 271 5.20 -7.26 -11.86
N TRP A 272 5.11 -6.69 -13.05
CA TRP A 272 5.28 -5.25 -13.26
C TRP A 272 4.29 -4.41 -12.43
N LEU A 273 3.01 -4.82 -12.40
CA LEU A 273 1.99 -4.14 -11.58
C LEU A 273 2.25 -4.27 -10.07
N VAL A 274 2.79 -5.40 -9.63
CA VAL A 274 3.18 -5.62 -8.24
C VAL A 274 4.39 -4.75 -7.87
N ASP A 275 5.42 -4.74 -8.71
CA ASP A 275 6.67 -4.01 -8.46
C ASP A 275 6.47 -2.49 -8.51
N SER A 276 5.53 -2.01 -9.35
CA SER A 276 5.10 -0.61 -9.35
C SER A 276 4.25 -0.22 -8.13
N GLY A 277 3.84 -1.20 -7.30
CA GLY A 277 3.01 -0.99 -6.12
C GLY A 277 1.54 -0.69 -6.44
N LEU A 278 1.09 -0.90 -7.68
CA LEU A 278 -0.27 -0.61 -8.13
C LEU A 278 -1.27 -1.71 -7.73
N VAL A 279 -0.77 -2.93 -7.54
CA VAL A 279 -1.58 -4.07 -7.10
C VAL A 279 -0.90 -4.85 -5.99
N HIS A 280 -1.71 -5.49 -5.16
CA HIS A 280 -1.28 -6.44 -4.16
C HIS A 280 -1.62 -7.86 -4.61
N LYS A 281 -0.62 -8.71 -4.73
CA LYS A 281 -0.76 -10.12 -5.03
C LYS A 281 -0.80 -10.90 -3.70
N VAL A 282 -1.91 -11.61 -3.45
CA VAL A 282 -2.12 -12.40 -2.25
C VAL A 282 -2.15 -13.86 -2.66
N HIS A 283 -1.16 -14.64 -2.23
CA HIS A 283 -1.03 -16.05 -2.58
C HIS A 283 -1.87 -16.95 -1.66
N ARG A 284 -2.27 -18.12 -2.20
CA ARG A 284 -2.86 -19.19 -1.41
C ARG A 284 -1.79 -19.84 -0.53
N ILE A 285 -2.23 -20.34 0.62
CA ILE A 285 -1.41 -21.27 1.42
C ILE A 285 -2.08 -22.64 1.50
N SER A 286 -1.26 -23.67 1.65
CA SER A 286 -1.72 -25.06 1.82
C SER A 286 -1.91 -25.43 3.29
N LYS A 287 -1.21 -24.78 4.24
CA LYS A 287 -1.31 -25.03 5.69
C LYS A 287 -1.14 -23.73 6.48
N PRO A 288 -1.93 -23.52 7.55
CA PRO A 288 -1.84 -22.31 8.39
C PRO A 288 -0.82 -22.47 9.53
N VAL A 289 0.44 -22.72 9.20
CA VAL A 289 1.53 -22.92 10.16
C VAL A 289 2.66 -21.93 9.90
N VAL A 290 3.16 -21.30 10.95
CA VAL A 290 4.30 -20.35 10.88
C VAL A 290 5.61 -21.08 10.54
N PRO A 291 6.41 -20.57 9.60
CA PRO A 291 6.18 -19.42 8.73
C PRO A 291 5.28 -19.79 7.54
N LEU A 292 4.21 -19.00 7.32
CA LEU A 292 3.24 -19.24 6.24
C LEU A 292 3.90 -19.31 4.85
N LYS A 293 5.01 -18.61 4.66
CA LYS A 293 5.78 -18.57 3.39
C LYS A 293 6.21 -19.96 2.91
N PHE A 294 6.49 -20.90 3.79
CA PHE A 294 6.83 -22.28 3.40
C PHE A 294 5.67 -23.07 2.80
N TYR A 295 4.45 -22.61 3.03
CA TYR A 295 3.23 -23.28 2.55
C TYR A 295 2.54 -22.50 1.43
N GLU A 296 3.22 -21.52 0.86
CA GLU A 296 2.72 -20.69 -0.24
C GLU A 296 2.56 -21.49 -1.53
N ASP A 297 1.41 -21.37 -2.16
CA ASP A 297 1.13 -21.89 -3.48
C ASP A 297 1.25 -20.75 -4.51
N MET A 298 2.35 -20.76 -5.24
CA MET A 298 2.67 -19.75 -6.26
C MET A 298 1.70 -19.76 -7.45
N SER A 299 0.99 -20.88 -7.68
CA SER A 299 0.09 -21.06 -8.81
C SER A 299 -1.30 -20.43 -8.60
N SER A 300 -1.63 -20.09 -7.36
CA SER A 300 -2.96 -19.62 -6.97
C SER A 300 -2.85 -18.32 -6.17
N PHE A 301 -3.46 -17.27 -6.67
CA PHE A 301 -3.42 -15.95 -6.03
C PHE A 301 -4.67 -15.14 -6.34
N LYS A 302 -4.89 -14.10 -5.54
CA LYS A 302 -5.84 -13.01 -5.75
C LYS A 302 -5.07 -11.72 -6.05
N LEU A 303 -5.64 -10.83 -6.89
CA LEU A 303 -5.09 -9.49 -7.13
C LEU A 303 -6.05 -8.45 -6.58
N PHE A 304 -5.53 -7.56 -5.76
CA PHE A 304 -6.24 -6.43 -5.18
C PHE A 304 -5.62 -5.11 -5.63
N LEU A 305 -6.42 -4.08 -5.76
CA LEU A 305 -5.92 -2.75 -6.08
C LEU A 305 -5.29 -2.11 -4.84
N LEU A 306 -4.31 -1.23 -5.06
CA LEU A 306 -3.61 -0.54 -3.96
C LEU A 306 -4.54 0.32 -3.10
N ASP A 307 -5.68 0.77 -3.64
CA ASP A 307 -6.59 1.73 -2.99
C ASP A 307 -8.05 1.48 -3.36
N CYS A 308 -8.95 1.55 -2.36
CA CYS A 308 -10.37 1.30 -2.57
C CYS A 308 -11.09 2.43 -3.33
N GLY A 309 -10.67 3.69 -3.18
CA GLY A 309 -11.22 4.82 -3.94
C GLY A 309 -10.91 4.70 -5.44
N LEU A 310 -9.67 4.29 -5.75
CA LEU A 310 -9.28 4.00 -7.13
C LEU A 310 -10.01 2.77 -7.69
N LEU A 311 -10.30 1.75 -6.86
CA LEU A 311 -11.12 0.62 -7.28
C LEU A 311 -12.52 1.09 -7.70
N GLY A 312 -13.12 2.01 -6.94
CA GLY A 312 -14.40 2.62 -7.27
C GLY A 312 -14.40 3.38 -8.60
N ALA A 313 -13.31 4.09 -8.88
CA ALA A 313 -13.17 4.81 -10.15
C ALA A 313 -12.90 3.85 -11.33
N LEU A 314 -12.04 2.84 -11.13
CA LEU A 314 -11.70 1.86 -12.17
C LEU A 314 -12.89 0.94 -12.53
N SER A 315 -13.77 0.66 -11.57
CA SER A 315 -15.01 -0.09 -11.77
C SER A 315 -16.17 0.75 -12.26
N GLU A 316 -15.96 2.06 -12.49
CA GLU A 316 -17.00 3.02 -12.92
C GLU A 316 -18.21 3.07 -11.97
N THR A 317 -18.02 2.70 -10.69
CA THR A 317 -19.10 2.69 -9.69
C THR A 317 -19.54 4.14 -9.40
N PRO A 318 -20.83 4.48 -9.52
CA PRO A 318 -21.32 5.81 -9.20
C PRO A 318 -21.02 6.20 -7.74
N PRO A 319 -20.58 7.45 -7.48
CA PRO A 319 -20.25 7.90 -6.12
C PRO A 319 -21.38 7.70 -5.12
N GLU A 320 -22.59 7.99 -5.53
CA GLU A 320 -23.80 7.91 -4.70
C GLU A 320 -24.06 6.49 -4.20
N GLN A 321 -23.81 5.47 -5.02
CA GLN A 321 -24.01 4.08 -4.63
C GLN A 321 -23.08 3.66 -3.47
N ILE A 322 -21.84 4.12 -3.49
CA ILE A 322 -20.86 3.83 -2.41
C ILE A 322 -21.25 4.56 -1.13
N LEU A 323 -21.64 5.85 -1.25
CA LEU A 323 -21.93 6.71 -0.10
C LEU A 323 -23.27 6.37 0.58
N ILE A 324 -24.32 6.12 -0.22
CA ILE A 324 -25.66 5.83 0.31
C ILE A 324 -25.77 4.36 0.71
N GLY A 325 -25.09 3.45 0.00
CA GLY A 325 -25.09 2.02 0.28
C GLY A 325 -26.44 1.38 -0.03
N ASP A 326 -26.97 1.64 -1.22
CA ASP A 326 -28.21 1.04 -1.71
C ASP A 326 -28.04 -0.42 -2.18
N ASN A 327 -29.17 -1.07 -2.56
CA ASN A 327 -29.20 -2.48 -2.96
C ASN A 327 -28.29 -2.80 -4.16
N VAL A 328 -27.98 -1.83 -5.03
CA VAL A 328 -27.09 -2.04 -6.19
C VAL A 328 -25.64 -2.17 -5.75
N PHE A 329 -25.22 -1.44 -4.71
CA PHE A 329 -23.87 -1.57 -4.14
C PHE A 329 -23.68 -2.92 -3.42
N GLU A 330 -24.75 -3.57 -2.95
CA GLU A 330 -24.67 -4.85 -2.23
C GLU A 330 -23.99 -5.95 -3.05
N GLU A 331 -24.21 -6.00 -4.37
CA GLU A 331 -23.59 -7.00 -5.24
C GLU A 331 -22.05 -6.91 -5.29
N TYR A 332 -21.50 -5.68 -5.23
CA TYR A 332 -20.05 -5.43 -5.32
C TYR A 332 -19.39 -5.13 -3.99
N LYS A 333 -20.18 -4.95 -2.94
CA LYS A 333 -19.77 -4.57 -1.60
C LYS A 333 -18.67 -5.49 -1.03
N GLY A 334 -18.76 -6.79 -1.30
CA GLY A 334 -17.76 -7.76 -0.90
C GLY A 334 -16.37 -7.50 -1.49
N ALA A 335 -16.29 -7.11 -2.77
CA ALA A 335 -15.02 -6.78 -3.43
C ALA A 335 -14.34 -5.56 -2.80
N PHE A 336 -15.12 -4.49 -2.57
CA PHE A 336 -14.65 -3.27 -1.92
C PHE A 336 -14.19 -3.53 -0.48
N THR A 337 -14.97 -4.29 0.27
CA THR A 337 -14.68 -4.58 1.69
C THR A 337 -13.41 -5.41 1.84
N GLU A 338 -13.20 -6.44 1.01
CA GLU A 338 -11.96 -7.22 1.05
C GLU A 338 -10.76 -6.37 0.58
N ASN A 339 -10.93 -5.55 -0.46
CA ASN A 339 -9.85 -4.65 -0.91
C ASN A 339 -9.46 -3.66 0.19
N TYR A 340 -10.46 -3.09 0.87
CA TYR A 340 -10.24 -2.20 2.02
C TYR A 340 -9.51 -2.93 3.17
N VAL A 341 -9.99 -4.12 3.57
CA VAL A 341 -9.36 -4.89 4.64
C VAL A 341 -7.89 -5.18 4.30
N LEU A 342 -7.60 -5.61 3.07
CA LEU A 342 -6.23 -5.83 2.64
C LEU A 342 -5.40 -4.54 2.69
N GLN A 343 -5.94 -3.42 2.23
CA GLN A 343 -5.27 -2.11 2.27
C GLN A 343 -4.89 -1.74 3.71
N GLN A 344 -5.77 -1.96 4.69
CA GLN A 344 -5.47 -1.73 6.11
C GLN A 344 -4.39 -2.71 6.62
N LEU A 345 -4.49 -4.01 6.31
CA LEU A 345 -3.53 -5.02 6.71
C LEU A 345 -2.12 -4.76 6.16
N LYS A 346 -2.02 -4.23 4.94
CA LYS A 346 -0.73 -3.90 4.30
C LYS A 346 -0.01 -2.72 4.96
N SER A 347 -0.73 -1.83 5.63
CA SER A 347 -0.13 -0.72 6.38
C SER A 347 0.47 -1.17 7.73
N LEU A 348 0.14 -2.38 8.21
CA LEU A 348 0.62 -2.90 9.48
C LEU A 348 2.06 -3.45 9.35
N PRO A 349 2.97 -3.11 10.26
CA PRO A 349 4.33 -3.65 10.26
C PRO A 349 4.34 -5.15 10.57
N ARG A 350 5.30 -5.88 10.02
CA ARG A 350 5.51 -7.33 10.26
C ARG A 350 4.29 -8.19 10.01
N THR A 351 3.44 -7.80 9.05
CA THR A 351 2.19 -8.48 8.69
C THR A 351 2.30 -9.05 7.28
N PHE A 352 2.13 -10.36 7.15
CA PHE A 352 2.14 -11.07 5.88
C PHE A 352 0.75 -11.66 5.62
N VAL A 353 0.21 -11.37 4.44
CA VAL A 353 -1.18 -11.69 4.11
C VAL A 353 -1.24 -12.73 3.01
N TYR A 354 -1.98 -13.80 3.28
CA TYR A 354 -2.27 -14.91 2.38
C TYR A 354 -3.78 -15.18 2.38
N TYR A 355 -4.25 -16.15 1.60
CA TYR A 355 -5.59 -16.69 1.71
C TYR A 355 -5.55 -18.22 1.72
N TYR A 356 -6.65 -18.86 2.10
CA TYR A 356 -6.78 -20.30 2.03
C TYR A 356 -8.00 -20.71 1.23
N SER A 357 -7.86 -21.71 0.38
CA SER A 357 -8.98 -22.40 -0.26
C SER A 357 -8.62 -23.87 -0.47
N ASN A 358 -9.63 -24.72 -0.40
CA ASN A 358 -9.49 -26.16 -0.66
C ASN A 358 -10.14 -26.49 -2.02
N ASP A 359 -9.35 -27.08 -2.93
CA ASP A 359 -9.82 -27.40 -4.29
C ASP A 359 -10.93 -28.49 -4.29
N ASN A 360 -11.04 -29.30 -3.21
CA ASN A 360 -11.99 -30.40 -3.08
C ASN A 360 -13.24 -30.03 -2.24
N SER A 361 -13.38 -28.80 -1.81
CA SER A 361 -14.51 -28.34 -0.99
C SER A 361 -14.78 -26.85 -1.18
N THR A 362 -15.89 -26.36 -0.62
CA THR A 362 -16.25 -24.95 -0.59
C THR A 362 -15.57 -24.17 0.55
N LEU A 363 -14.58 -24.80 1.22
CA LEU A 363 -13.87 -24.15 2.33
C LEU A 363 -12.90 -23.11 1.79
N GLU A 364 -13.22 -21.85 2.05
CA GLU A 364 -12.39 -20.70 1.74
C GLU A 364 -12.30 -19.78 2.95
N ILE A 365 -11.11 -19.21 3.18
CA ILE A 365 -10.83 -18.16 4.17
C ILE A 365 -10.27 -16.96 3.41
N ASP A 366 -10.93 -15.83 3.56
CA ASP A 366 -10.64 -14.62 2.78
C ASP A 366 -9.20 -14.18 2.92
N PHE A 367 -8.70 -14.14 4.17
CA PHE A 367 -7.29 -13.91 4.47
C PHE A 367 -6.79 -14.83 5.58
N VAL A 368 -5.55 -15.27 5.48
CA VAL A 368 -4.78 -15.90 6.56
C VAL A 368 -3.55 -15.04 6.77
N VAL A 369 -3.49 -14.41 7.92
CA VAL A 369 -2.46 -13.42 8.24
C VAL A 369 -1.43 -14.04 9.17
N GLN A 370 -0.15 -13.84 8.86
CA GLN A 370 0.91 -13.99 9.84
C GLN A 370 1.27 -12.62 10.37
N HIS A 371 1.00 -12.38 11.65
CA HIS A 371 1.43 -11.20 12.37
C HIS A 371 2.40 -11.63 13.47
N ASP A 372 3.65 -11.20 13.35
CA ASP A 372 4.75 -11.74 14.16
C ASP A 372 4.78 -13.30 14.14
N ALA A 373 4.56 -13.95 15.30
CA ALA A 373 4.54 -15.40 15.46
C ALA A 373 3.12 -16.02 15.40
N TYR A 374 2.09 -15.23 15.17
CA TYR A 374 0.70 -15.69 15.21
C TYR A 374 0.14 -15.88 13.81
N VAL A 375 -0.69 -16.91 13.64
CA VAL A 375 -1.51 -17.12 12.45
C VAL A 375 -2.95 -16.78 12.78
N ILE A 376 -3.54 -15.87 12.03
CA ILE A 376 -4.88 -15.35 12.26
C ILE A 376 -5.71 -15.58 10.98
N PRO A 377 -6.63 -16.55 10.97
CA PRO A 377 -7.58 -16.68 9.88
C PRO A 377 -8.68 -15.63 9.98
N ILE A 378 -8.96 -14.98 8.86
CA ILE A 378 -9.85 -13.83 8.78
C ILE A 378 -10.97 -14.11 7.78
N GLU A 379 -12.20 -13.89 8.20
CA GLU A 379 -13.38 -13.81 7.35
C GLU A 379 -13.87 -12.37 7.27
N VAL A 380 -14.17 -11.91 6.06
CA VAL A 380 -14.66 -10.55 5.80
C VAL A 380 -16.13 -10.61 5.40
N LYS A 381 -16.98 -9.87 6.11
CA LYS A 381 -18.41 -9.74 5.83
C LYS A 381 -18.77 -8.28 5.62
N ALA A 382 -19.24 -7.95 4.45
CA ALA A 382 -19.68 -6.59 4.12
C ALA A 382 -20.96 -6.16 4.87
N GLU A 383 -21.64 -7.09 5.52
CA GLU A 383 -22.92 -6.91 6.20
C GLU A 383 -22.88 -7.34 7.67
N GLU A 384 -24.05 -7.26 8.31
CA GLU A 384 -24.27 -7.73 9.68
C GLU A 384 -24.46 -9.27 9.80
N ASN A 385 -24.42 -9.99 8.67
CA ASN A 385 -24.59 -11.45 8.67
C ASN A 385 -23.43 -12.13 9.38
N LEU A 386 -23.73 -12.71 10.54
CA LEU A 386 -22.74 -13.31 11.45
C LEU A 386 -22.46 -14.81 11.14
N ARG A 387 -22.93 -15.35 10.01
CA ARG A 387 -22.62 -16.74 9.64
C ARG A 387 -21.17 -16.84 9.18
N ALA A 388 -20.37 -17.66 9.85
CA ALA A 388 -18.95 -17.88 9.57
C ALA A 388 -18.66 -19.40 9.51
N LYS A 389 -19.38 -20.13 8.63
CA LYS A 389 -19.28 -21.60 8.55
C LYS A 389 -17.88 -22.06 8.13
N SER A 390 -17.31 -21.42 7.10
CA SER A 390 -15.97 -21.74 6.61
C SER A 390 -14.92 -21.46 7.69
N LEU A 391 -14.97 -20.31 8.33
CA LEU A 391 -14.02 -19.96 9.39
C LEU A 391 -14.11 -20.90 10.59
N ARG A 392 -15.34 -21.26 11.00
CA ARG A 392 -15.54 -22.23 12.10
C ARG A 392 -14.96 -23.60 11.75
N GLN A 393 -15.23 -24.09 10.55
CA GLN A 393 -14.70 -25.36 10.07
C GLN A 393 -13.15 -25.32 10.02
N PHE A 394 -12.58 -24.24 9.51
CA PHE A 394 -11.13 -24.06 9.42
C PHE A 394 -10.46 -24.05 10.79
N VAL A 395 -10.99 -23.31 11.76
CA VAL A 395 -10.48 -23.28 13.13
C VAL A 395 -10.65 -24.66 13.82
N THR A 396 -11.76 -25.35 13.58
CA THR A 396 -11.97 -26.69 14.12
C THR A 396 -10.93 -27.70 13.60
N TYR A 397 -10.55 -27.61 12.32
CA TYR A 397 -9.53 -28.48 11.71
C TYR A 397 -8.09 -28.08 12.07
N ASN A 398 -7.88 -26.88 12.60
CA ASN A 398 -6.59 -26.36 13.01
C ASN A 398 -6.62 -25.91 14.47
N PRO A 399 -6.60 -26.85 15.44
CA PRO A 399 -6.67 -26.53 16.86
C PRO A 399 -5.57 -25.57 17.30
N GLY A 400 -5.93 -24.59 18.12
CA GLY A 400 -5.03 -23.53 18.58
C GLY A 400 -5.10 -22.24 17.76
N LEU A 401 -5.82 -22.22 16.62
CA LEU A 401 -6.12 -20.98 15.92
C LEU A 401 -7.37 -20.32 16.49
N HIS A 402 -7.34 -19.00 16.57
CA HIS A 402 -8.49 -18.16 16.90
C HIS A 402 -8.87 -17.36 15.65
N GLY A 403 -10.16 -17.39 15.27
CA GLY A 403 -10.66 -16.70 14.08
C GLY A 403 -10.93 -15.22 14.36
N VAL A 404 -10.71 -14.38 13.35
CA VAL A 404 -11.18 -12.99 13.36
C VAL A 404 -12.20 -12.82 12.24
N ARG A 405 -13.32 -12.17 12.54
CA ARG A 405 -14.28 -11.77 11.54
C ARG A 405 -14.41 -10.26 11.52
N PHE A 406 -14.14 -9.66 10.38
CA PHE A 406 -14.48 -8.25 10.13
C PHE A 406 -15.88 -8.14 9.57
N SER A 407 -16.74 -7.36 10.21
CA SER A 407 -18.13 -7.15 9.77
C SER A 407 -18.64 -5.77 10.16
N MET A 408 -19.85 -5.43 9.71
CA MET A 408 -20.53 -4.20 10.13
C MET A 408 -21.17 -4.30 11.53
N SER A 409 -21.08 -5.46 12.19
CA SER A 409 -21.58 -5.67 13.56
C SER A 409 -20.58 -5.19 14.61
N ASP A 410 -21.08 -4.91 15.82
CA ASP A 410 -20.27 -4.47 16.95
C ASP A 410 -19.22 -5.51 17.36
N TYR A 411 -18.21 -5.04 18.12
CA TYR A 411 -17.19 -5.90 18.69
C TYR A 411 -17.82 -6.96 19.59
N ARG A 412 -17.38 -8.21 19.38
CA ARG A 412 -17.81 -9.35 20.20
C ARG A 412 -16.73 -10.41 20.26
N ASP A 413 -16.28 -10.71 21.46
CA ASP A 413 -15.36 -11.81 21.69
C ASP A 413 -16.11 -13.10 22.04
N GLN A 414 -15.69 -14.24 21.45
CA GLN A 414 -16.25 -15.57 21.63
C GLN A 414 -15.12 -16.58 21.73
N ASP A 415 -15.36 -17.78 22.23
CA ASP A 415 -14.34 -18.81 22.48
C ASP A 415 -13.39 -19.08 21.31
N TRP A 416 -13.88 -19.08 20.09
CA TRP A 416 -13.11 -19.43 18.89
C TRP A 416 -13.01 -18.31 17.84
N LEU A 417 -13.72 -17.19 18.07
CA LEU A 417 -13.91 -16.12 17.11
C LEU A 417 -14.05 -14.77 17.79
N THR A 418 -13.29 -13.79 17.37
CA THR A 418 -13.55 -12.38 17.68
C THR A 418 -14.16 -11.68 16.49
N ASN A 419 -15.34 -11.08 16.66
CA ASN A 419 -15.92 -10.16 15.68
C ASN A 419 -15.38 -8.76 15.94
N VAL A 420 -14.76 -8.16 14.94
CA VAL A 420 -14.25 -6.80 14.98
C VAL A 420 -14.98 -5.97 13.94
N PRO A 421 -15.48 -4.79 14.29
CA PRO A 421 -16.10 -3.90 13.29
C PRO A 421 -15.14 -3.53 12.17
N LEU A 422 -15.64 -3.42 10.93
CA LEU A 422 -14.82 -3.09 9.76
C LEU A 422 -14.05 -1.77 9.91
N TRP A 423 -14.60 -0.79 10.59
CA TRP A 423 -13.91 0.47 10.85
C TRP A 423 -12.75 0.35 11.87
N ALA A 424 -12.54 -0.84 12.44
CA ALA A 424 -11.49 -1.11 13.43
C ALA A 424 -10.46 -2.16 12.98
N VAL A 425 -10.33 -2.46 11.69
CA VAL A 425 -9.40 -3.48 11.16
C VAL A 425 -7.97 -3.28 11.67
N LYS A 426 -7.46 -2.05 11.64
CA LYS A 426 -6.09 -1.71 12.04
C LYS A 426 -5.80 -2.01 13.52
N TRP A 427 -6.82 -1.94 14.39
CA TRP A 427 -6.69 -2.11 15.83
C TRP A 427 -7.06 -3.53 16.32
N ALA A 428 -7.20 -4.47 15.40
CA ALA A 428 -7.45 -5.88 15.71
C ALA A 428 -6.17 -6.69 16.02
N PHE A 429 -4.97 -6.07 15.87
CA PHE A 429 -3.66 -6.73 15.92
C PHE A 429 -2.74 -6.13 16.97
#